data_372febdb3e2354df88674ce00c1a7fc9
#
_entry.id   372febdb3e2354df88674ce00c1a7fc9
#
_cell.length_a   1.000
_cell.length_b   1.000
_cell.length_c   1.000
_cell.angle_alpha   90.00
_cell.angle_beta   90.00
_cell.angle_gamma   90.00
#
_symmetry.space_group_name_H-M   'P 1'
#
loop_
_entity.id
_entity.type
_entity.pdbx_description
1 polymer ?
#
loop_
_entity_poly.entity_id
_entity_poly.type
_entity_poly.pdbx_seq_one_letter_code
_entity_poly.pdbx_strand_id
1 'polypeptide(L)'
;MLKPLLVLLLTAAIVPCALADDEALPPITVFAPSPCLACIDWADHLRKAGFEVAIEEKEEATMPRLKRWLNVPSGLESVHTAKVGNYFVEGHVPAEDIKLLLKEKPMARGLAVPGLPRGAPGREQSNPFCETACTILDNASNEREVRREAYNTLLVGPDGKTSVFARH
;
A
#
# COMPACT_ATOMS: atom_id res chain seq x y z
N MET A 1 1.77 67.49 41.85
CA MET A 1 2.39 66.13 41.85
C MET A 1 1.51 65.23 40.96
N LEU A 2 1.88 65.10 39.67
CA LEU A 2 1.21 64.24 38.68
C LEU A 2 1.84 62.84 38.69
N LYS A 3 1.08 61.79 38.98
CA LYS A 3 1.53 60.40 38.86
C LYS A 3 1.39 59.94 37.39
N PRO A 4 2.43 59.38 36.77
CA PRO A 4 2.27 58.81 35.43
C PRO A 4 1.48 57.48 35.51
N LEU A 5 0.45 57.38 34.70
CA LEU A 5 -0.32 56.16 34.47
C LEU A 5 0.44 55.27 33.50
N LEU A 6 0.95 54.14 33.98
CA LEU A 6 1.65 53.14 33.15
C LEU A 6 0.61 52.29 32.40
N VAL A 7 0.43 52.55 31.11
CA VAL A 7 -0.41 51.70 30.24
C VAL A 7 0.36 50.50 29.77
N LEU A 8 0.03 49.35 30.29
CA LEU A 8 0.59 48.06 29.90
C LEU A 8 -0.09 47.57 28.60
N LEU A 9 0.58 47.72 27.47
CA LEU A 9 0.12 47.18 26.17
C LEU A 9 0.34 45.70 26.16
N LEU A 10 -0.72 44.90 26.28
CA LEU A 10 -0.73 43.45 26.14
C LEU A 10 -0.75 43.12 24.63
N THR A 11 0.40 42.78 24.03
CA THR A 11 0.48 42.30 22.65
C THR A 11 0.07 40.80 22.62
N ALA A 12 -1.13 40.52 22.12
CA ALA A 12 -1.56 39.15 21.84
C ALA A 12 -0.75 38.60 20.65
N ALA A 13 0.12 37.65 20.89
CA ALA A 13 0.81 36.89 19.84
C ALA A 13 -0.20 35.97 19.15
N ILE A 14 -0.54 36.29 17.90
CA ILE A 14 -1.32 35.39 17.02
C ILE A 14 -0.37 34.30 16.57
N VAL A 15 -0.49 33.09 17.16
CA VAL A 15 0.19 31.89 16.69
C VAL A 15 -0.54 31.42 15.42
N PRO A 16 0.08 31.43 14.23
CA PRO A 16 -0.55 30.85 13.05
C PRO A 16 -0.73 29.35 13.29
N CYS A 17 -1.99 28.89 13.27
CA CYS A 17 -2.30 27.47 13.18
C CYS A 17 -1.82 27.01 11.81
N ALA A 18 -0.69 26.28 11.76
CA ALA A 18 -0.24 25.64 10.54
C ALA A 18 -1.31 24.58 10.19
N LEU A 19 -2.10 24.86 9.17
CA LEU A 19 -2.93 23.85 8.52
C LEU A 19 -1.93 22.82 7.98
N ALA A 20 -2.00 21.60 8.48
CA ALA A 20 -1.32 20.48 7.85
C ALA A 20 -1.88 20.41 6.43
N ASP A 21 -1.03 20.64 5.41
CA ASP A 21 -1.37 20.34 4.03
C ASP A 21 -1.64 18.83 3.97
N ASP A 22 -2.92 18.48 3.83
CA ASP A 22 -3.35 17.12 3.52
C ASP A 22 -2.99 16.89 2.03
N GLU A 23 -1.69 16.59 1.78
CA GLU A 23 -1.19 16.35 0.44
C GLU A 23 -1.97 15.17 -0.14
N ALA A 24 -2.78 15.42 -1.18
CA ALA A 24 -3.59 14.40 -1.81
C ALA A 24 -2.71 13.22 -2.25
N LEU A 25 -3.14 12.00 -1.91
CA LEU A 25 -2.41 10.79 -2.29
C LEU A 25 -2.33 10.69 -3.82
N PRO A 26 -1.17 10.37 -4.40
CA PRO A 26 -1.04 10.20 -5.83
C PRO A 26 -1.89 9.02 -6.32
N PRO A 27 -2.44 9.08 -7.54
CA PRO A 27 -3.21 7.99 -8.10
C PRO A 27 -2.36 6.74 -8.31
N ILE A 28 -3.00 5.58 -8.20
CA ILE A 28 -2.39 4.26 -8.41
C ILE A 28 -2.96 3.64 -9.68
N THR A 29 -2.09 3.18 -10.57
CA THR A 29 -2.46 2.34 -11.70
C THR A 29 -2.05 0.91 -11.41
N VAL A 30 -3.01 -0.01 -11.36
CA VAL A 30 -2.81 -1.44 -11.13
C VAL A 30 -2.84 -2.16 -12.47
N PHE A 31 -1.80 -2.86 -12.81
CA PHE A 31 -1.72 -3.76 -13.97
C PHE A 31 -1.95 -5.18 -13.49
N ALA A 32 -3.01 -5.82 -13.97
CA ALA A 32 -3.41 -7.15 -13.53
C ALA A 32 -3.78 -8.05 -14.71
N PRO A 33 -3.52 -9.36 -14.63
CA PRO A 33 -4.07 -10.30 -15.61
C PRO A 33 -5.60 -10.38 -15.47
N SER A 34 -6.30 -10.67 -16.54
CA SER A 34 -7.76 -10.84 -16.54
C SER A 34 -8.12 -12.32 -16.75
N PRO A 35 -9.00 -12.90 -15.90
CA PRO A 35 -9.62 -12.31 -14.71
C PRO A 35 -8.74 -12.44 -13.46
N CYS A 36 -8.75 -11.45 -12.55
CA CYS A 36 -8.04 -11.51 -11.28
C CYS A 36 -8.87 -10.92 -10.13
N LEU A 37 -9.65 -11.75 -9.45
CA LEU A 37 -10.49 -11.31 -8.34
C LEU A 37 -9.66 -10.74 -7.17
N ALA A 38 -8.58 -11.41 -6.78
CA ALA A 38 -7.71 -10.94 -5.71
C ALA A 38 -7.07 -9.56 -6.02
N CYS A 39 -6.82 -9.27 -7.31
CA CYS A 39 -6.32 -7.95 -7.72
C CYS A 39 -7.39 -6.86 -7.57
N ILE A 40 -8.65 -7.20 -7.88
CA ILE A 40 -9.80 -6.30 -7.68
C ILE A 40 -9.99 -6.02 -6.19
N ASP A 41 -9.99 -7.05 -5.35
CA ASP A 41 -10.13 -6.93 -3.89
C ASP A 41 -9.00 -6.10 -3.29
N TRP A 42 -7.76 -6.26 -3.79
CA TRP A 42 -6.64 -5.41 -3.37
C TRP A 42 -6.80 -3.96 -3.82
N ALA A 43 -7.25 -3.71 -5.03
CA ALA A 43 -7.56 -2.37 -5.49
C ALA A 43 -8.66 -1.71 -4.63
N ASP A 44 -9.66 -2.46 -4.21
CA ASP A 44 -10.71 -1.98 -3.31
C ASP A 44 -10.19 -1.70 -1.90
N HIS A 45 -9.23 -2.49 -1.40
CA HIS A 45 -8.51 -2.19 -0.17
C HIS A 45 -7.80 -0.82 -0.26
N LEU A 46 -7.12 -0.54 -1.37
CA LEU A 46 -6.47 0.76 -1.59
C LEU A 46 -7.47 1.92 -1.69
N ARG A 47 -8.60 1.72 -2.40
CA ARG A 47 -9.67 2.73 -2.48
C ARG A 47 -10.25 3.07 -1.11
N LYS A 48 -10.50 2.05 -0.28
CA LYS A 48 -10.96 2.23 1.12
C LYS A 48 -9.95 2.99 1.96
N ALA A 49 -8.68 2.89 1.65
CA ALA A 49 -7.60 3.63 2.30
C ALA A 49 -7.42 5.06 1.78
N GLY A 50 -8.23 5.49 0.78
CA GLY A 50 -8.25 6.85 0.26
C GLY A 50 -7.44 7.07 -1.02
N PHE A 51 -6.93 6.01 -1.67
CA PHE A 51 -6.28 6.15 -2.97
C PHE A 51 -7.29 6.22 -4.12
N GLU A 52 -6.99 7.02 -5.13
CA GLU A 52 -7.61 6.90 -6.45
C GLU A 52 -6.93 5.74 -7.19
N VAL A 53 -7.71 4.71 -7.60
CA VAL A 53 -7.16 3.49 -8.19
C VAL A 53 -7.82 3.16 -9.51
N ALA A 54 -7.02 3.10 -10.57
CA ALA A 54 -7.37 2.56 -11.88
C ALA A 54 -6.81 1.15 -12.04
N ILE A 55 -7.60 0.23 -12.63
CA ILE A 55 -7.15 -1.12 -12.99
C ILE A 55 -7.04 -1.19 -14.51
N GLU A 56 -5.87 -1.56 -14.98
CA GLU A 56 -5.61 -1.88 -16.37
C GLU A 56 -5.41 -3.39 -16.53
N GLU A 57 -6.40 -4.04 -17.13
CA GLU A 57 -6.30 -5.46 -17.46
C GLU A 57 -5.27 -5.69 -18.57
N LYS A 58 -4.46 -6.71 -18.41
CA LYS A 58 -3.42 -7.11 -19.35
C LYS A 58 -3.54 -8.61 -19.66
N GLU A 59 -3.13 -8.99 -20.84
CA GLU A 59 -2.92 -10.42 -21.14
C GLU A 59 -1.82 -10.95 -20.23
N GLU A 60 -2.02 -12.14 -19.68
CA GLU A 60 -1.06 -12.79 -18.77
C GLU A 60 0.34 -12.88 -19.38
N ALA A 61 0.42 -13.19 -20.66
CA ALA A 61 1.69 -13.28 -21.40
C ALA A 61 2.46 -11.94 -21.46
N THR A 62 1.79 -10.80 -21.27
CA THR A 62 2.43 -9.47 -21.29
C THR A 62 2.97 -9.05 -19.93
N MET A 63 2.47 -9.64 -18.85
CA MET A 63 2.85 -9.27 -17.47
C MET A 63 4.36 -9.34 -17.21
N PRO A 64 5.10 -10.37 -17.63
CA PRO A 64 6.54 -10.41 -17.38
C PRO A 64 7.32 -9.27 -18.05
N ARG A 65 6.87 -8.83 -19.24
CA ARG A 65 7.47 -7.68 -19.93
C ARG A 65 7.19 -6.38 -19.20
N LEU A 66 5.96 -6.19 -18.73
CA LEU A 66 5.54 -5.03 -17.96
C LEU A 66 6.33 -4.91 -16.66
N LYS A 67 6.46 -6.01 -15.89
CA LYS A 67 7.23 -6.05 -14.65
C LYS A 67 8.69 -5.64 -14.85
N ARG A 68 9.33 -6.17 -15.89
CA ARG A 68 10.68 -5.74 -16.26
C ARG A 68 10.76 -4.25 -16.60
N TRP A 69 9.77 -3.72 -17.32
CA TRP A 69 9.72 -2.31 -17.66
C TRP A 69 9.57 -1.42 -16.40
N LEU A 70 8.82 -1.87 -15.39
CA LEU A 70 8.69 -1.23 -14.10
C LEU A 70 9.89 -1.48 -13.17
N ASN A 71 10.92 -2.21 -13.63
CA ASN A 71 12.11 -2.57 -12.85
C ASN A 71 11.84 -3.44 -11.62
N VAL A 72 10.79 -4.26 -11.65
CA VAL A 72 10.54 -5.30 -10.65
C VAL A 72 11.64 -6.37 -10.79
N PRO A 73 12.40 -6.67 -9.73
CA PRO A 73 13.42 -7.73 -9.79
C PRO A 73 12.78 -9.10 -9.97
N SER A 74 13.45 -9.97 -10.78
CA SER A 74 13.05 -11.36 -10.88
C SER A 74 13.14 -12.05 -9.50
N GLY A 75 12.15 -12.89 -9.20
CA GLY A 75 12.03 -13.54 -7.89
C GLY A 75 11.23 -12.76 -6.85
N LEU A 76 10.83 -11.52 -7.12
CA LEU A 76 9.89 -10.77 -6.31
C LEU A 76 8.49 -10.68 -6.93
N GLU A 77 8.32 -11.26 -8.11
CA GLU A 77 7.10 -11.19 -8.89
C GLU A 77 5.92 -11.85 -8.15
N SER A 78 4.78 -11.20 -8.20
CA SER A 78 3.49 -11.68 -7.73
C SER A 78 2.49 -11.67 -8.90
N VAL A 79 1.18 -11.67 -8.65
CA VAL A 79 0.17 -11.70 -9.72
C VAL A 79 0.10 -10.34 -10.43
N HIS A 80 -0.04 -9.27 -9.68
CA HIS A 80 -0.22 -7.91 -10.21
C HIS A 80 0.93 -6.99 -9.82
N THR A 81 1.07 -5.92 -10.57
CA THR A 81 2.03 -4.84 -10.30
C THR A 81 1.30 -3.52 -10.41
N ALA A 82 1.60 -2.58 -9.53
CA ALA A 82 1.06 -1.24 -9.62
C ALA A 82 2.17 -0.20 -9.75
N LYS A 83 1.77 0.99 -10.21
CA LYS A 83 2.60 2.19 -10.22
C LYS A 83 1.94 3.26 -9.36
N VAL A 84 2.73 3.87 -8.48
CA VAL A 84 2.33 5.01 -7.65
C VAL A 84 3.47 6.03 -7.63
N GLY A 85 3.24 7.22 -8.18
CA GLY A 85 4.32 8.19 -8.38
C GLY A 85 5.50 7.58 -9.15
N ASN A 86 6.68 7.59 -8.54
CA ASN A 86 7.90 7.03 -9.12
C ASN A 86 8.18 5.58 -8.68
N TYR A 87 7.32 4.99 -7.85
CA TYR A 87 7.51 3.66 -7.28
C TYR A 87 6.67 2.63 -8.00
N PHE A 88 7.18 1.41 -8.08
CA PHE A 88 6.35 0.25 -8.32
C PHE A 88 5.86 -0.34 -6.98
N VAL A 89 4.73 -1.03 -7.03
CA VAL A 89 4.20 -1.84 -5.93
C VAL A 89 3.87 -3.22 -6.50
N GLU A 90 4.55 -4.24 -6.01
CA GLU A 90 4.42 -5.61 -6.49
C GLU A 90 3.66 -6.47 -5.49
N GLY A 91 2.56 -7.08 -5.93
CA GLY A 91 1.75 -7.96 -5.09
C GLY A 91 0.90 -7.22 -4.03
N HIS A 92 0.45 -7.96 -3.04
CA HIS A 92 -0.55 -7.55 -2.07
C HIS A 92 0.01 -6.69 -0.92
N VAL A 93 0.70 -5.60 -1.26
CA VAL A 93 1.27 -4.65 -0.29
C VAL A 93 0.15 -3.91 0.44
N PRO A 94 0.16 -3.84 1.79
CA PRO A 94 -0.81 -3.07 2.55
C PRO A 94 -0.80 -1.58 2.19
N ALA A 95 -1.99 -0.95 2.20
CA ALA A 95 -2.14 0.48 1.90
C ALA A 95 -1.30 1.37 2.82
N GLU A 96 -1.17 0.98 4.10
CA GLU A 96 -0.40 1.76 5.07
C GLU A 96 1.10 1.76 4.77
N ASP A 97 1.63 0.65 4.22
CA ASP A 97 3.02 0.61 3.77
C ASP A 97 3.24 1.51 2.56
N ILE A 98 2.27 1.56 1.63
CA ILE A 98 2.33 2.47 0.48
C ILE A 98 2.28 3.93 0.95
N LYS A 99 1.42 4.27 1.92
CA LYS A 99 1.37 5.61 2.51
C LYS A 99 2.68 5.97 3.18
N LEU A 100 3.27 5.04 3.93
CA LEU A 100 4.56 5.24 4.58
C LEU A 100 5.68 5.47 3.55
N LEU A 101 5.73 4.67 2.47
CA LEU A 101 6.65 4.86 1.36
C LEU A 101 6.53 6.27 0.75
N LEU A 102 5.30 6.72 0.50
CA LEU A 102 5.03 8.04 -0.09
C LEU A 102 5.38 9.19 0.85
N LYS A 103 5.24 8.97 2.15
CA LYS A 103 5.62 9.94 3.19
C LYS A 103 7.13 10.05 3.35
N GLU A 104 7.82 8.91 3.44
CA GLU A 104 9.28 8.86 3.67
C GLU A 104 10.08 9.16 2.41
N LYS A 105 9.51 8.92 1.24
CA LYS A 105 10.13 9.17 -0.08
C LYS A 105 11.57 8.62 -0.18
N PRO A 106 11.83 7.37 0.25
CA PRO A 106 13.17 6.82 0.21
C PRO A 106 13.69 6.71 -1.22
N MET A 107 15.02 6.66 -1.37
CA MET A 107 15.65 6.37 -2.64
C MET A 107 15.54 4.88 -2.93
N ALA A 108 14.41 4.47 -3.55
CA ALA A 108 14.05 3.08 -3.82
C ALA A 108 13.35 2.96 -5.18
N ARG A 109 13.26 1.72 -5.70
CA ARG A 109 12.45 1.42 -6.89
C ARG A 109 10.99 1.22 -6.52
N GLY A 110 10.70 0.67 -5.34
CA GLY A 110 9.33 0.37 -4.88
C GLY A 110 9.26 -0.63 -3.74
N LEU A 111 8.05 -1.15 -3.52
CA LEU A 111 7.74 -2.18 -2.53
C LEU A 111 7.34 -3.48 -3.20
N ALA A 112 7.59 -4.60 -2.53
CA ALA A 112 7.16 -5.92 -2.97
C ALA A 112 6.67 -6.79 -1.81
N VAL A 113 5.56 -7.49 -2.02
CA VAL A 113 5.13 -8.66 -1.26
C VAL A 113 5.18 -9.85 -2.22
N PRO A 114 6.27 -10.62 -2.21
CA PRO A 114 6.41 -11.75 -3.12
C PRO A 114 5.40 -12.86 -2.83
N GLY A 115 4.97 -13.54 -3.88
CA GLY A 115 4.01 -14.63 -3.76
C GLY A 115 2.59 -14.16 -3.46
N LEU A 116 1.85 -14.98 -2.74
CA LEU A 116 0.44 -14.78 -2.41
C LEU A 116 0.17 -15.15 -0.94
N PRO A 117 0.72 -14.41 0.04
CA PRO A 117 0.55 -14.74 1.44
C PRO A 117 -0.92 -14.68 1.85
N ARG A 118 -1.36 -15.68 2.62
CA ARG A 118 -2.74 -15.75 3.11
C ARG A 118 -3.01 -14.62 4.11
N GLY A 119 -4.16 -13.99 3.98
CA GLY A 119 -4.56 -12.88 4.85
C GLY A 119 -3.91 -11.55 4.53
N ALA A 120 -3.07 -11.46 3.47
CA ALA A 120 -2.68 -10.18 2.92
C ALA A 120 -3.90 -9.45 2.34
N PRO A 121 -3.87 -8.10 2.24
CA PRO A 121 -4.97 -7.32 1.70
C PRO A 121 -5.44 -7.82 0.32
N GLY A 122 -6.76 -8.01 0.15
CA GLY A 122 -7.35 -8.61 -1.06
C GLY A 122 -7.23 -10.14 -1.12
N ARG A 123 -6.70 -10.76 -0.04
CA ARG A 123 -6.62 -12.22 0.10
C ARG A 123 -7.45 -12.75 1.27
N GLU A 124 -8.21 -11.89 1.95
CA GLU A 124 -9.02 -12.24 3.12
C GLU A 124 -10.28 -13.01 2.76
N GLN A 125 -10.81 -12.83 1.53
CA GLN A 125 -12.06 -13.44 1.08
C GLN A 125 -11.85 -14.52 0.02
N SER A 126 -10.65 -15.06 -0.11
CA SER A 126 -10.37 -16.12 -1.10
C SER A 126 -11.30 -17.32 -0.88
N ASN A 127 -11.88 -17.82 -1.98
CA ASN A 127 -12.75 -18.99 -1.98
C ASN A 127 -12.04 -20.18 -1.29
N PRO A 128 -12.73 -20.93 -0.38
CA PRO A 128 -12.16 -22.11 0.26
C PRO A 128 -11.73 -23.22 -0.72
N PHE A 129 -12.21 -23.20 -1.97
CA PHE A 129 -11.77 -24.11 -3.04
C PHE A 129 -10.56 -23.60 -3.83
N CYS A 130 -10.09 -22.39 -3.58
CA CYS A 130 -8.80 -21.93 -4.06
C CYS A 130 -7.72 -22.70 -3.31
N GLU A 131 -6.71 -23.26 -4.00
CA GLU A 131 -5.59 -24.05 -3.41
C GLU A 131 -4.87 -23.31 -2.27
N THR A 132 -5.13 -22.03 -2.15
CA THR A 132 -4.63 -21.11 -1.14
C THR A 132 -5.73 -20.64 -0.19
N ALA A 133 -6.69 -21.52 0.19
CA ALA A 133 -7.81 -21.18 1.07
C ALA A 133 -7.35 -20.27 2.23
N CYS A 134 -7.78 -19.02 2.20
CA CYS A 134 -7.41 -18.01 3.19
C CYS A 134 -8.34 -18.02 4.39
N THR A 135 -9.48 -18.73 4.26
CA THR A 135 -10.51 -18.79 5.28
C THR A 135 -10.76 -20.24 5.69
N ILE A 136 -10.68 -20.54 6.97
CA ILE A 136 -11.15 -21.79 7.53
C ILE A 136 -12.52 -21.53 8.14
N LEU A 137 -13.46 -22.43 7.85
CA LEU A 137 -14.67 -22.53 8.64
C LEU A 137 -14.30 -23.23 9.95
N ASP A 138 -14.40 -22.53 11.05
CA ASP A 138 -14.41 -23.16 12.36
C ASP A 138 -15.75 -23.94 12.46
N ASN A 139 -15.63 -25.26 12.50
CA ASN A 139 -16.80 -26.15 12.60
C ASN A 139 -17.58 -25.98 13.92
N ALA A 140 -17.01 -25.31 14.92
CA ALA A 140 -17.64 -25.12 16.22
C ALA A 140 -18.47 -23.83 16.31
N SER A 141 -18.08 -22.76 15.61
CA SER A 141 -18.71 -21.43 15.73
C SER A 141 -19.42 -20.98 14.45
N ASN A 142 -19.26 -21.68 13.33
CA ASN A 142 -19.71 -21.25 12.00
C ASN A 142 -19.14 -19.86 11.59
N GLU A 143 -18.11 -19.41 12.29
CA GLU A 143 -17.38 -18.20 11.97
C GLU A 143 -16.22 -18.51 11.01
N ARG A 144 -16.01 -17.62 10.05
CA ARG A 144 -14.90 -17.74 9.10
C ARG A 144 -13.66 -17.15 9.75
N GLU A 145 -12.76 -17.99 10.22
CA GLU A 145 -11.44 -17.54 10.68
C GLU A 145 -10.54 -17.33 9.45
N VAL A 146 -10.02 -16.10 9.31
CA VAL A 146 -9.02 -15.79 8.29
C VAL A 146 -7.67 -16.31 8.77
N ARG A 147 -7.15 -17.37 8.17
CA ARG A 147 -5.77 -17.79 8.41
C ARG A 147 -4.82 -16.78 7.81
N ARG A 148 -4.05 -16.13 8.67
CA ARG A 148 -2.99 -15.21 8.28
C ARG A 148 -1.64 -15.93 8.28
N GLU A 149 -0.87 -15.74 7.22
CA GLU A 149 0.54 -16.10 7.16
C GLU A 149 1.37 -14.87 7.52
N ALA A 150 2.43 -15.05 8.30
CA ALA A 150 3.39 -13.98 8.50
C ALA A 150 4.13 -13.71 7.16
N TYR A 151 4.18 -12.46 6.76
CA TYR A 151 4.90 -12.05 5.56
C TYR A 151 5.59 -10.69 5.76
N ASN A 152 6.49 -10.35 4.85
CA ASN A 152 7.18 -9.07 4.87
C ASN A 152 6.84 -8.26 3.63
N THR A 153 6.64 -6.97 3.82
CA THR A 153 6.79 -5.99 2.75
C THR A 153 8.27 -5.68 2.62
N LEU A 154 8.80 -5.83 1.41
CA LEU A 154 10.19 -5.57 1.08
C LEU A 154 10.35 -4.23 0.39
N LEU A 155 11.32 -3.42 0.81
CA LEU A 155 11.79 -2.25 0.07
C LEU A 155 12.83 -2.71 -0.95
N VAL A 156 12.67 -2.28 -2.20
CA VAL A 156 13.59 -2.58 -3.29
C VAL A 156 14.45 -1.35 -3.58
N GLY A 157 15.71 -1.43 -3.24
CA GLY A 157 16.68 -0.33 -3.43
C GLY A 157 17.00 -0.07 -4.91
N PRO A 158 17.72 1.04 -5.20
CA PRO A 158 18.11 1.42 -6.56
C PRO A 158 18.98 0.36 -7.25
N ASP A 159 19.75 -0.39 -6.48
CA ASP A 159 20.61 -1.49 -6.95
C ASP A 159 19.86 -2.83 -7.11
N GLY A 160 18.56 -2.86 -6.78
CA GLY A 160 17.72 -4.05 -6.82
C GLY A 160 17.83 -4.93 -5.58
N LYS A 161 18.66 -4.59 -4.59
CA LYS A 161 18.69 -5.31 -3.32
C LYS A 161 17.44 -5.00 -2.49
N THR A 162 17.08 -5.94 -1.65
CA THR A 162 15.90 -5.84 -0.79
C THR A 162 16.27 -5.72 0.67
N SER A 163 15.43 -4.98 1.40
CA SER A 163 15.42 -4.95 2.86
C SER A 163 13.98 -5.09 3.35
N VAL A 164 13.80 -5.54 4.59
CA VAL A 164 12.46 -5.59 5.20
C VAL A 164 12.00 -4.17 5.48
N PHE A 165 10.86 -3.79 4.89
CA PHE A 165 10.21 -2.51 5.11
C PHE A 165 9.20 -2.58 6.24
N ALA A 166 8.33 -3.61 6.22
CA ALA A 166 7.36 -3.89 7.28
C ALA A 166 7.19 -5.40 7.48
N ARG A 167 6.69 -5.79 8.65
CA ARG A 167 6.34 -7.19 8.99
C ARG A 167 4.86 -7.27 9.35
N HIS A 168 4.19 -8.31 8.85
CA HIS A 168 2.76 -8.51 9.02
C HIS A 168 2.44 -9.89 9.57
#